data_186d8f571cf1250049927859acd4cddd
#
_entry.id   186d8f571cf1250049927859acd4cddd
#
_cell.length_a   1.000
_cell.length_b   1.000
_cell.length_c   1.000
_cell.angle_alpha   90.00
_cell.angle_beta   90.00
_cell.angle_gamma   90.00
#
_symmetry.space_group_name_H-M   'P 1'
#
loop_
_entity.id
_entity.type
_entity.pdbx_description
1 polymer ?
#
loop_
_entity_poly.entity_id
_entity_poly.type
_entity_poly.pdbx_seq_one_letter_code
_entity_poly.pdbx_strand_id
1 'polypeptide(L)'
;MPNWCDTTYKCVGDPKEVRALHKILKYIDRRKTTIVRNGFGKWWLGNLVTKLGGKWEDYRCRGEITGYSFDGDVLEITQYTAWCEQEGVRRIIQEKFPSIKVYYREEEPGCEVYYTNDITGDYFPETYFLDSYDEQQYFETIEEAAECVSGIVGCTVEATVNAIQEALEKYVEQKENEGEEVFYSLHEFKVIDD
;
A
#
# COMPACT_ATOMS: atom_id res chain seq x y z
N MET A 1 -9.16 -3.20 -18.26
CA MET A 1 -9.18 -3.45 -16.81
C MET A 1 -8.40 -2.34 -16.14
N PRO A 2 -8.74 -1.88 -14.95
CA PRO A 2 -7.85 -0.97 -14.25
C PRO A 2 -6.59 -1.72 -13.82
N ASN A 3 -5.47 -1.03 -13.74
CA ASN A 3 -4.35 -1.51 -12.95
C ASN A 3 -4.77 -1.51 -11.48
N TRP A 4 -4.34 -2.51 -10.74
CA TRP A 4 -4.66 -2.64 -9.33
C TRP A 4 -3.51 -2.11 -8.50
N CYS A 5 -3.87 -1.25 -7.57
CA CYS A 5 -2.97 -0.63 -6.62
C CYS A 5 -3.14 -1.30 -5.25
N ASP A 6 -2.06 -1.81 -4.70
CA ASP A 6 -2.00 -2.21 -3.30
C ASP A 6 -1.95 -0.96 -2.44
N THR A 7 -2.90 -0.85 -1.52
CA THR A 7 -2.98 0.30 -0.63
C THR A 7 -3.09 -0.17 0.82
N THR A 8 -2.23 0.32 1.67
CA THR A 8 -2.28 0.06 3.12
C THR A 8 -2.54 1.35 3.86
N TYR A 9 -3.56 1.35 4.73
CA TYR A 9 -3.82 2.43 5.68
C TYR A 9 -3.35 2.02 7.07
N LYS A 10 -2.73 2.95 7.79
CA LYS A 10 -2.49 2.86 9.23
C LYS A 10 -3.24 4.01 9.92
N CYS A 11 -4.32 3.65 10.61
CA CYS A 11 -5.22 4.58 11.28
C CYS A 11 -4.81 4.72 12.74
N VAL A 12 -4.45 5.94 13.15
CA VAL A 12 -3.90 6.25 14.48
C VAL A 12 -4.63 7.45 15.07
N GLY A 13 -4.90 7.43 16.37
CA GLY A 13 -5.59 8.53 17.03
C GLY A 13 -6.08 8.15 18.42
N ASP A 14 -7.14 8.81 18.89
CA ASP A 14 -7.76 8.44 20.17
C ASP A 14 -8.16 6.95 20.17
N PRO A 15 -7.73 6.16 21.16
CA PRO A 15 -7.98 4.73 21.19
C PRO A 15 -9.47 4.34 21.17
N LYS A 16 -10.39 5.25 21.55
CA LYS A 16 -11.83 4.99 21.46
C LYS A 16 -12.31 5.09 20.02
N GLU A 17 -11.80 6.08 19.25
CA GLU A 17 -12.16 6.28 17.85
C GLU A 17 -11.56 5.18 16.98
N VAL A 18 -10.28 4.82 17.17
CA VAL A 18 -9.65 3.71 16.45
C VAL A 18 -10.39 2.39 16.71
N ARG A 19 -10.74 2.10 17.97
CA ARG A 19 -11.58 0.93 18.31
C ARG A 19 -12.98 1.02 17.72
N ALA A 20 -13.55 2.21 17.57
CA ALA A 20 -14.86 2.37 16.94
C ALA A 20 -14.80 2.06 15.44
N LEU A 21 -13.75 2.52 14.74
CA LEU A 21 -13.52 2.17 13.33
C LEU A 21 -13.28 0.66 13.18
N HIS A 22 -12.45 0.04 14.03
CA HIS A 22 -12.25 -1.41 14.04
C HIS A 22 -13.57 -2.18 14.23
N LYS A 23 -14.46 -1.71 15.13
CA LYS A 23 -15.79 -2.34 15.30
C LYS A 23 -16.65 -2.24 14.04
N ILE A 24 -16.52 -1.18 13.26
CA ILE A 24 -17.19 -1.04 11.97
C ILE A 24 -16.70 -2.11 10.99
N LEU A 25 -15.38 -2.32 10.87
CA LEU A 25 -14.82 -3.38 10.02
C LEU A 25 -15.29 -4.76 10.47
N LYS A 26 -15.22 -5.04 11.77
CA LYS A 26 -15.76 -6.31 12.33
C LYS A 26 -17.26 -6.49 12.08
N TYR A 27 -18.02 -5.40 12.08
CA TYR A 27 -19.44 -5.48 11.73
C TYR A 27 -19.62 -5.85 10.25
N ILE A 28 -18.87 -5.24 9.32
CA ILE A 28 -18.89 -5.59 7.89
C ILE A 28 -18.49 -7.05 7.71
N ASP A 29 -17.44 -7.49 8.38
CA ASP A 29 -16.93 -8.86 8.29
C ASP A 29 -17.96 -9.92 8.70
N ARG A 30 -18.66 -9.71 9.79
CA ARG A 30 -19.68 -10.65 10.31
C ARG A 30 -20.96 -10.71 9.49
N ARG A 31 -21.14 -9.79 8.54
CA ARG A 31 -22.36 -9.78 7.71
C ARG A 31 -22.32 -10.90 6.67
N LYS A 32 -23.48 -11.51 6.46
CA LYS A 32 -23.73 -12.46 5.36
C LYS A 32 -24.11 -11.76 4.05
N THR A 33 -24.54 -10.50 4.14
CA THR A 33 -25.01 -9.70 3.00
C THR A 33 -24.31 -8.34 2.98
N THR A 34 -24.18 -7.75 1.81
CA THR A 34 -23.63 -6.39 1.62
C THR A 34 -24.53 -5.34 2.31
N ILE A 35 -23.96 -4.16 2.61
CA ILE A 35 -24.72 -3.00 3.07
C ILE A 35 -25.43 -2.36 1.88
N VAL A 36 -24.67 -2.12 0.80
CA VAL A 36 -25.20 -1.62 -0.47
C VAL A 36 -25.47 -2.79 -1.41
N ARG A 37 -26.66 -2.82 -2.01
CA ARG A 37 -27.08 -3.88 -2.96
C ARG A 37 -26.81 -3.43 -4.40
N ASN A 38 -25.57 -3.48 -4.84
CA ASN A 38 -25.15 -3.06 -6.18
C ASN A 38 -24.36 -4.13 -6.94
N GLY A 39 -24.31 -5.36 -6.45
CA GLY A 39 -23.61 -6.48 -7.08
C GLY A 39 -22.16 -6.63 -6.65
N PHE A 40 -21.56 -5.67 -5.95
CA PHE A 40 -20.21 -5.80 -5.38
C PHE A 40 -20.22 -6.60 -4.06
N GLY A 41 -19.07 -7.16 -3.71
CA GLY A 41 -18.87 -7.96 -2.51
C GLY A 41 -19.00 -7.14 -1.20
N LYS A 42 -19.03 -7.85 -0.05
CA LYS A 42 -19.16 -7.21 1.27
C LYS A 42 -18.00 -6.27 1.60
N TRP A 43 -16.82 -6.53 1.07
CA TRP A 43 -15.60 -5.77 1.32
C TRP A 43 -15.39 -4.58 0.35
N TRP A 44 -16.31 -4.39 -0.60
CA TRP A 44 -16.28 -3.21 -1.45
C TRP A 44 -16.27 -1.91 -0.63
N LEU A 45 -15.38 -0.98 -0.96
CA LEU A 45 -15.14 0.26 -0.22
C LEU A 45 -16.40 1.09 0.03
N GLY A 46 -17.37 1.07 -0.89
CA GLY A 46 -18.65 1.77 -0.73
C GLY A 46 -19.50 1.25 0.44
N ASN A 47 -19.29 0.01 0.89
CA ASN A 47 -19.94 -0.49 2.11
C ASN A 47 -19.35 0.17 3.36
N LEU A 48 -18.03 0.40 3.40
CA LEU A 48 -17.36 1.13 4.48
C LEU A 48 -17.85 2.58 4.51
N VAL A 49 -17.82 3.28 3.36
CA VAL A 49 -18.30 4.66 3.22
C VAL A 49 -19.73 4.80 3.72
N THR A 50 -20.64 3.92 3.26
CA THR A 50 -22.05 3.93 3.70
C THR A 50 -22.19 3.67 5.19
N LYS A 51 -21.36 2.78 5.76
CA LYS A 51 -21.40 2.48 7.20
C LYS A 51 -20.85 3.63 8.05
N LEU A 52 -19.95 4.42 7.52
CA LEU A 52 -19.45 5.66 8.13
C LEU A 52 -20.46 6.81 8.06
N GLY A 53 -21.50 6.68 7.24
CA GLY A 53 -22.59 7.66 7.10
C GLY A 53 -22.49 8.51 5.83
N GLY A 54 -21.55 8.22 4.95
CA GLY A 54 -21.44 8.85 3.63
C GLY A 54 -22.41 8.24 2.61
N LYS A 55 -22.63 8.99 1.54
CA LYS A 55 -23.28 8.46 0.33
C LYS A 55 -22.17 7.99 -0.60
N TRP A 56 -22.09 6.69 -0.84
CA TRP A 56 -21.01 6.10 -1.63
C TRP A 56 -20.91 6.68 -3.05
N GLU A 57 -22.00 7.20 -3.60
CA GLU A 57 -22.06 7.85 -4.91
C GLU A 57 -21.22 9.14 -4.98
N ASP A 58 -20.98 9.78 -3.84
CA ASP A 58 -20.24 11.03 -3.73
C ASP A 58 -18.71 10.76 -3.60
N TYR A 59 -18.30 9.49 -3.49
CA TYR A 59 -16.91 9.08 -3.27
C TYR A 59 -16.45 8.13 -4.35
N ARG A 60 -15.16 8.18 -4.68
CA ARG A 60 -14.54 7.10 -5.46
C ARG A 60 -14.42 5.88 -4.56
N CYS A 61 -15.18 4.83 -4.85
CA CYS A 61 -15.14 3.56 -4.11
C CYS A 61 -14.66 2.42 -5.02
N ARG A 62 -13.60 2.68 -5.80
CA ARG A 62 -13.09 1.73 -6.81
C ARG A 62 -12.05 0.80 -6.18
N GLY A 63 -12.54 -0.16 -5.42
CA GLY A 63 -11.68 -1.14 -4.77
C GLY A 63 -12.40 -1.88 -3.66
N GLU A 64 -11.65 -2.73 -3.00
CA GLU A 64 -12.13 -3.53 -1.89
C GLU A 64 -11.08 -3.65 -0.78
N ILE A 65 -11.54 -3.87 0.44
CA ILE A 65 -10.69 -4.20 1.58
C ILE A 65 -10.28 -5.67 1.45
N THR A 66 -8.98 -5.95 1.47
CA THR A 66 -8.42 -7.30 1.41
C THR A 66 -8.13 -7.86 2.80
N GLY A 67 -7.89 -6.98 3.78
CA GLY A 67 -7.64 -7.38 5.16
C GLY A 67 -7.66 -6.22 6.13
N TYR A 68 -7.64 -6.54 7.41
CA TYR A 68 -7.37 -5.56 8.46
C TYR A 68 -6.78 -6.24 9.69
N SER A 69 -5.95 -5.52 10.42
CA SER A 69 -5.39 -5.94 11.70
C SER A 69 -5.46 -4.81 12.73
N PHE A 70 -5.47 -5.13 14.02
CA PHE A 70 -5.51 -4.16 15.10
C PHE A 70 -4.68 -4.66 16.28
N ASP A 71 -3.60 -3.97 16.60
CA ASP A 71 -2.68 -4.32 17.68
C ASP A 71 -3.03 -3.67 19.04
N GLY A 72 -4.04 -2.81 19.08
CA GLY A 72 -4.47 -2.06 20.25
C GLY A 72 -4.34 -0.54 20.09
N ASP A 73 -3.39 -0.08 19.31
CA ASP A 73 -3.09 1.33 19.08
C ASP A 73 -3.24 1.71 17.59
N VAL A 74 -2.73 0.90 16.68
CA VAL A 74 -2.81 1.11 15.23
C VAL A 74 -3.82 0.14 14.62
N LEU A 75 -4.72 0.66 13.81
CA LEU A 75 -5.60 -0.12 12.94
C LEU A 75 -5.05 -0.08 11.53
N GLU A 76 -4.57 -1.22 11.07
CA GLU A 76 -4.13 -1.40 9.69
C GLU A 76 -5.30 -1.89 8.83
N ILE A 77 -5.42 -1.37 7.60
CA ILE A 77 -6.41 -1.78 6.60
C ILE A 77 -5.71 -1.92 5.26
N THR A 78 -5.70 -3.13 4.72
CA THR A 78 -5.16 -3.40 3.39
C THR A 78 -6.26 -3.43 2.35
N GLN A 79 -5.99 -2.93 1.15
CA GLN A 79 -6.97 -2.72 0.10
C GLN A 79 -6.38 -2.99 -1.27
N TYR A 80 -7.20 -3.48 -2.20
CA TYR A 80 -6.96 -3.37 -3.64
C TYR A 80 -7.81 -2.26 -4.21
N THR A 81 -7.18 -1.25 -4.80
CA THR A 81 -7.82 -0.07 -5.35
C THR A 81 -7.49 0.10 -6.84
N ALA A 82 -8.34 0.79 -7.58
CA ALA A 82 -8.11 0.99 -9.01
C ALA A 82 -7.22 2.22 -9.24
N TRP A 83 -6.04 2.01 -9.78
CA TRP A 83 -5.03 2.98 -10.21
C TRP A 83 -4.24 3.66 -9.10
N CYS A 84 -4.86 3.99 -7.98
CA CYS A 84 -4.26 4.71 -6.86
C CYS A 84 -5.13 4.59 -5.60
N GLU A 85 -4.62 5.10 -4.50
CA GLU A 85 -5.35 5.27 -3.24
C GLU A 85 -6.70 5.96 -3.46
N GLN A 86 -7.68 5.62 -2.63
CA GLN A 86 -9.00 6.23 -2.70
C GLN A 86 -9.16 7.32 -1.62
N GLU A 87 -8.60 8.51 -1.87
CA GLU A 87 -8.61 9.66 -0.96
C GLU A 87 -9.97 9.93 -0.30
N GLY A 88 -11.05 9.76 -1.06
CA GLY A 88 -12.41 9.96 -0.53
C GLY A 88 -12.75 9.00 0.61
N VAL A 89 -12.23 7.76 0.57
CA VAL A 89 -12.43 6.77 1.66
C VAL A 89 -11.62 7.17 2.89
N ARG A 90 -10.40 7.63 2.71
CA ARG A 90 -9.54 8.14 3.77
C ARG A 90 -10.17 9.37 4.43
N ARG A 91 -10.63 10.32 3.63
CA ARG A 91 -11.28 11.54 4.09
C ARG A 91 -12.52 11.25 4.95
N ILE A 92 -13.41 10.38 4.53
CA ILE A 92 -14.62 10.08 5.33
C ILE A 92 -14.30 9.36 6.64
N ILE A 93 -13.21 8.60 6.72
CA ILE A 93 -12.74 8.04 8.00
C ILE A 93 -12.38 9.18 8.94
N GLN A 94 -11.58 10.16 8.48
CA GLN A 94 -11.12 11.30 9.29
C GLN A 94 -12.27 12.26 9.63
N GLU A 95 -13.22 12.47 8.73
CA GLU A 95 -14.44 13.26 9.02
C GLU A 95 -15.30 12.61 10.11
N LYS A 96 -15.42 11.28 10.08
CA LYS A 96 -16.21 10.54 11.08
C LYS A 96 -15.51 10.44 12.43
N PHE A 97 -14.20 10.37 12.41
CA PHE A 97 -13.33 10.19 13.56
C PHE A 97 -12.21 11.25 13.53
N PRO A 98 -12.49 12.48 14.03
CA PRO A 98 -11.59 13.62 13.84
C PRO A 98 -10.23 13.50 14.52
N SER A 99 -10.06 12.59 15.48
CA SER A 99 -8.74 12.32 16.07
C SER A 99 -7.91 11.37 15.23
N ILE A 100 -8.54 10.62 14.30
CA ILE A 100 -7.83 9.64 13.49
C ILE A 100 -7.08 10.38 12.38
N LYS A 101 -5.76 10.19 12.37
CA LYS A 101 -4.92 10.42 11.20
C LYS A 101 -4.75 9.10 10.45
N VAL A 102 -4.93 9.13 9.15
CA VAL A 102 -4.75 7.96 8.29
C VAL A 102 -3.46 8.16 7.51
N TYR A 103 -2.44 7.40 7.87
CA TYR A 103 -1.24 7.25 7.06
C TYR A 103 -1.48 6.19 6.00
N TYR A 104 -0.95 6.37 4.80
CA TYR A 104 -1.07 5.39 3.75
C TYR A 104 0.23 5.16 3.01
N ARG A 105 0.34 3.98 2.45
CA ARG A 105 1.30 3.63 1.41
C ARG A 105 0.54 2.97 0.26
N GLU A 106 0.89 3.34 -0.96
CA GLU A 106 0.30 2.81 -2.18
C GLU A 106 1.37 2.36 -3.18
N GLU A 107 1.07 1.27 -3.88
CA GLU A 107 1.95 0.62 -4.84
C GLU A 107 1.15 0.18 -6.06
N GLU A 108 1.47 0.75 -7.24
CA GLU A 108 0.94 0.31 -8.53
C GLU A 108 2.08 0.30 -9.55
N PRO A 109 2.72 -0.86 -9.77
CA PRO A 109 3.92 -0.98 -10.62
C PRO A 109 3.70 -0.57 -12.07
N GLY A 110 2.51 -0.83 -12.64
CA GLY A 110 2.24 -0.55 -14.04
C GLY A 110 2.16 0.93 -14.41
N CYS A 111 1.99 1.81 -13.41
CA CYS A 111 2.00 3.27 -13.57
C CYS A 111 3.11 3.94 -12.73
N GLU A 112 4.03 3.16 -12.18
CA GLU A 112 5.12 3.64 -11.31
C GLU A 112 4.59 4.48 -10.12
N VAL A 113 3.47 4.05 -9.52
CA VAL A 113 2.89 4.70 -8.36
C VAL A 113 3.45 4.07 -7.10
N TYR A 114 4.30 4.82 -6.40
CA TYR A 114 4.90 4.44 -5.12
C TYR A 114 4.87 5.68 -4.24
N TYR A 115 3.81 5.83 -3.43
CA TYR A 115 3.59 7.03 -2.62
C TYR A 115 3.21 6.70 -1.18
N THR A 116 3.56 7.63 -0.28
CA THR A 116 3.12 7.63 1.11
C THR A 116 2.89 9.06 1.59
N ASN A 117 1.98 9.25 2.54
CA ASN A 117 1.84 10.52 3.27
C ASN A 117 2.51 10.48 4.66
N ASP A 118 3.28 9.44 4.96
CA ASP A 118 4.02 9.34 6.23
C ASP A 118 5.37 10.07 6.11
N ILE A 119 5.34 11.39 6.35
CA ILE A 119 6.49 12.28 6.22
C ILE A 119 7.64 11.88 7.16
N THR A 120 7.30 11.33 8.32
CA THR A 120 8.29 10.99 9.37
C THR A 120 8.80 9.56 9.28
N GLY A 121 8.13 8.69 8.52
CA GLY A 121 8.46 7.28 8.44
C GLY A 121 8.11 6.49 9.70
N ASP A 122 7.27 7.05 10.59
CA ASP A 122 6.91 6.38 11.85
C ASP A 122 6.05 5.13 11.65
N TYR A 123 5.33 5.08 10.55
CA TYR A 123 4.38 4.00 10.22
C TYR A 123 4.79 3.22 8.98
N PHE A 124 5.47 3.84 8.03
CA PHE A 124 6.02 3.23 6.83
C PHE A 124 7.49 3.65 6.69
N PRO A 125 8.39 3.05 7.48
CA PRO A 125 9.81 3.43 7.49
C PRO A 125 10.54 3.04 6.21
N GLU A 126 10.01 2.05 5.47
CA GLU A 126 10.64 1.57 4.26
C GLU A 126 10.49 2.61 3.14
N THR A 127 11.65 3.09 2.64
CA THR A 127 11.75 4.09 1.58
C THR A 127 11.95 3.45 0.21
N TYR A 128 12.53 2.22 0.17
CA TYR A 128 12.86 1.54 -1.08
C TYR A 128 12.14 0.20 -1.17
N PHE A 129 11.79 -0.18 -2.40
CA PHE A 129 11.12 -1.42 -2.72
C PHE A 129 11.82 -2.07 -3.90
N LEU A 130 12.30 -3.30 -3.73
CA LEU A 130 12.83 -4.14 -4.79
C LEU A 130 11.76 -5.12 -5.24
N ASP A 131 11.26 -4.92 -6.45
CA ASP A 131 10.30 -5.82 -7.09
C ASP A 131 11.02 -6.88 -7.91
N SER A 132 10.62 -8.14 -7.76
CA SER A 132 11.10 -9.26 -8.57
C SER A 132 10.01 -10.33 -8.72
N TYR A 133 10.20 -11.26 -9.66
CA TYR A 133 9.27 -12.38 -9.84
C TYR A 133 9.16 -13.30 -8.62
N ASP A 134 10.27 -13.47 -7.90
CA ASP A 134 10.35 -14.46 -6.83
C ASP A 134 10.01 -13.87 -5.46
N GLU A 135 10.43 -12.64 -5.18
CA GLU A 135 10.31 -12.03 -3.86
C GLU A 135 10.25 -10.50 -3.94
N GLN A 136 9.39 -9.93 -3.12
CA GLN A 136 9.28 -8.48 -2.91
C GLN A 136 9.99 -8.11 -1.62
N GLN A 137 10.93 -7.15 -1.67
CA GLN A 137 11.71 -6.75 -0.51
C GLN A 137 11.65 -5.24 -0.29
N TYR A 138 11.50 -4.86 0.98
CA TYR A 138 11.42 -3.47 1.40
C TYR A 138 12.64 -3.10 2.24
N PHE A 139 13.15 -1.88 2.07
CA PHE A 139 14.33 -1.38 2.77
C PHE A 139 14.08 0.03 3.31
N GLU A 140 14.57 0.30 4.51
CA GLU A 140 14.52 1.63 5.10
C GLU A 140 15.57 2.56 4.47
N THR A 141 16.72 2.00 4.11
CA THR A 141 17.87 2.77 3.60
C THR A 141 18.37 2.26 2.24
N ILE A 142 19.02 3.15 1.49
CA ILE A 142 19.62 2.78 0.21
C ILE A 142 20.81 1.83 0.39
N GLU A 143 21.51 1.89 1.54
CA GLU A 143 22.61 1.01 1.91
C GLU A 143 22.13 -0.43 2.05
N GLU A 144 20.98 -0.66 2.69
CA GLU A 144 20.37 -1.98 2.82
C GLU A 144 19.96 -2.54 1.44
N ALA A 145 19.37 -1.72 0.59
CA ALA A 145 19.04 -2.10 -0.78
C ALA A 145 20.30 -2.46 -1.60
N ALA A 146 21.36 -1.67 -1.47
CA ALA A 146 22.64 -1.92 -2.15
C ALA A 146 23.31 -3.21 -1.67
N GLU A 147 23.26 -3.52 -0.37
CA GLU A 147 23.78 -4.77 0.18
C GLU A 147 23.02 -5.98 -0.36
N CYS A 148 21.69 -5.91 -0.37
CA CYS A 148 20.83 -6.96 -0.94
C CYS A 148 21.16 -7.20 -2.42
N VAL A 149 21.19 -6.12 -3.23
CA VAL A 149 21.47 -6.22 -4.67
C VAL A 149 22.89 -6.70 -4.92
N SER A 150 23.89 -6.29 -4.10
CA SER A 150 25.26 -6.83 -4.20
C SER A 150 25.30 -8.35 -4.03
N GLY A 151 24.45 -8.90 -3.15
CA GLY A 151 24.28 -10.35 -3.00
C GLY A 151 23.69 -11.01 -4.24
N ILE A 152 22.71 -10.39 -4.88
CA ILE A 152 22.05 -10.89 -6.10
C ILE A 152 23.01 -10.90 -7.29
N VAL A 153 23.68 -9.77 -7.54
CA VAL A 153 24.54 -9.61 -8.73
C VAL A 153 25.96 -10.18 -8.54
N GLY A 154 26.33 -10.55 -7.30
CA GLY A 154 27.64 -11.17 -6.98
C GLY A 154 28.81 -10.20 -6.97
N CYS A 155 28.59 -8.90 -6.93
CA CYS A 155 29.63 -7.88 -6.82
C CYS A 155 29.15 -6.68 -5.98
N THR A 156 30.08 -5.90 -5.43
CA THR A 156 29.76 -4.72 -4.64
C THR A 156 29.10 -3.65 -5.52
N VAL A 157 27.92 -3.16 -5.08
CA VAL A 157 27.15 -2.08 -5.71
C VAL A 157 27.22 -0.85 -4.82
N GLU A 158 27.45 0.32 -5.42
CA GLU A 158 27.42 1.60 -4.69
C GLU A 158 25.99 1.90 -4.21
N ALA A 159 25.85 2.43 -2.98
CA ALA A 159 24.57 2.76 -2.36
C ALA A 159 23.96 4.04 -2.97
N THR A 160 23.61 3.97 -4.24
CA THR A 160 22.85 5.00 -4.97
C THR A 160 21.83 4.34 -5.87
N VAL A 161 20.67 4.97 -6.04
CA VAL A 161 19.57 4.45 -6.89
C VAL A 161 20.09 4.11 -8.29
N ASN A 162 20.85 5.02 -8.91
CA ASN A 162 21.37 4.82 -10.26
C ASN A 162 22.33 3.62 -10.36
N ALA A 163 23.26 3.47 -9.40
CA ALA A 163 24.20 2.36 -9.42
C ALA A 163 23.49 1.00 -9.21
N ILE A 164 22.46 0.98 -8.35
CA ILE A 164 21.66 -0.22 -8.13
C ILE A 164 20.87 -0.57 -9.40
N GLN A 165 20.20 0.40 -10.02
CA GLN A 165 19.43 0.17 -11.26
C GLN A 165 20.34 -0.33 -12.39
N GLU A 166 21.50 0.31 -12.61
CA GLU A 166 22.48 -0.14 -13.61
C GLU A 166 23.00 -1.56 -13.36
N ALA A 167 23.20 -1.92 -12.08
CA ALA A 167 23.66 -3.27 -11.71
C ALA A 167 22.57 -4.31 -11.98
N LEU A 168 21.33 -4.01 -11.65
CA LEU A 168 20.19 -4.88 -11.91
C LEU A 168 19.93 -5.05 -13.41
N GLU A 169 19.96 -3.97 -14.21
CA GLU A 169 19.82 -4.04 -15.66
C GLU A 169 20.87 -4.95 -16.31
N LYS A 170 22.14 -4.80 -15.94
CA LYS A 170 23.23 -5.67 -16.44
C LYS A 170 23.03 -7.13 -16.03
N TYR A 171 22.57 -7.37 -14.81
CA TYR A 171 22.32 -8.70 -14.32
C TYR A 171 21.16 -9.38 -15.08
N VAL A 172 20.05 -8.66 -15.29
CA VAL A 172 18.90 -9.13 -16.08
C VAL A 172 19.34 -9.45 -17.51
N GLU A 173 20.07 -8.55 -18.19
CA GLU A 173 20.59 -8.78 -19.53
C GLU A 173 21.52 -10.01 -19.62
N GLN A 174 22.38 -10.20 -18.61
CA GLN A 174 23.22 -11.39 -18.54
C GLN A 174 22.38 -12.68 -18.41
N LYS A 175 21.39 -12.70 -17.52
CA LYS A 175 20.51 -13.84 -17.29
C LYS A 175 19.65 -14.18 -18.53
N GLU A 176 19.14 -13.20 -19.20
CA GLU A 176 18.43 -13.38 -20.48
C GLU A 176 19.33 -14.04 -21.56
N ASN A 177 20.60 -13.63 -21.64
CA ASN A 177 21.57 -14.25 -22.54
C ASN A 177 21.91 -15.70 -22.16
N GLU A 178 21.80 -16.06 -20.89
CA GLU A 178 21.92 -17.43 -20.36
C GLU A 178 20.63 -18.26 -20.58
N GLY A 179 19.53 -17.62 -21.04
CA GLY A 179 18.22 -18.25 -21.26
C GLY A 179 17.36 -18.34 -20.01
N GLU A 180 17.67 -17.57 -18.98
CA GLU A 180 16.88 -17.44 -17.76
C GLU A 180 16.02 -16.18 -17.82
N GLU A 181 14.74 -16.29 -17.49
CA GLU A 181 13.81 -15.15 -17.40
C GLU A 181 13.80 -14.65 -15.95
N VAL A 182 14.37 -13.47 -15.72
CA VAL A 182 14.42 -12.80 -14.43
C VAL A 182 13.95 -11.36 -14.57
N PHE A 183 13.37 -10.83 -13.50
CA PHE A 183 12.95 -9.43 -13.42
C PHE A 183 13.35 -8.86 -12.08
N TYR A 184 13.95 -7.66 -12.10
CA TYR A 184 14.28 -6.87 -10.92
C TYR A 184 14.08 -5.40 -11.23
N SER A 185 13.42 -4.67 -10.32
CA SER A 185 13.26 -3.22 -10.40
C SER A 185 13.32 -2.61 -9.01
N LEU A 186 14.14 -1.57 -8.81
CA LEU A 186 14.18 -0.81 -7.57
C LEU A 186 13.28 0.43 -7.71
N HIS A 187 12.40 0.63 -6.73
CA HIS A 187 11.52 1.78 -6.64
C HIS A 187 11.75 2.53 -5.33
N GLU A 188 11.46 3.83 -5.35
CA GLU A 188 11.53 4.70 -4.18
C GLU A 188 10.13 5.25 -3.86
N PHE A 189 9.69 5.12 -2.61
CA PHE A 189 8.44 5.72 -2.16
C PHE A 189 8.59 7.25 -2.06
N LYS A 190 7.75 7.96 -2.78
CA LYS A 190 7.69 9.43 -2.75
C LYS A 190 6.74 9.87 -1.65
N VAL A 191 7.22 10.77 -0.79
CA VAL A 191 6.40 11.37 0.26
C VAL A 191 5.54 12.47 -0.33
N ILE A 192 4.22 12.39 -0.10
CA ILE A 192 3.25 13.41 -0.50
C ILE A 192 2.75 14.11 0.75
N ASP A 193 2.82 15.44 0.75
CA ASP A 193 2.22 16.28 1.78
C ASP A 193 0.75 16.53 1.40
N ASP A 194 -0.19 16.05 2.27
CA ASP A 194 -1.63 16.02 2.00
C ASP A 194 -2.44 16.87 3.01
#